data_dae57de11f314409c394661c9a591e5f
#
_entry.id   dae57de11f314409c394661c9a591e5f
#
_cell.length_a   1.000
_cell.length_b   1.000
_cell.length_c   1.000
_cell.angle_alpha   90.00
_cell.angle_beta   90.00
_cell.angle_gamma   90.00
#
_symmetry.space_group_name_H-M   'P 1'
#
loop_
_entity.id
_entity.type
_entity.pdbx_description
1 polymer ?
#
loop_
_entity_poly.entity_id
_entity_poly.type
_entity_poly.pdbx_seq_one_letter_code
_entity_poly.pdbx_strand_id
1 'polypeptide(L)'
;MNRSLLFLPLLAASCTTAVDEEASLAFAETVVEVPGFVDFLLVDGDTVWSTNEGRVEQWSREGKVATVEMPRPCGTMAMEAGSLWVGNCEGGELYRIGPDTGQVLARIPAGIGPSGEQNVVGGAGAVWAPNQAAGTITRIDPATNSITAEIAVAPGTTFLAYGFDALWAVSSAGGTLQRIDPASNTVTGTVELGDTPGFLAAGEGAVWVQEQGDGTVARIDPETLAVTGRTKVGDNLKWGDIDTGEGKIWLRTTDEQTFVVIEAANGEILARVGRPEGSGAIRYTPEGIWTSAHDVDSINWWALSGE
;
A
#
# COMPACT_ATOMS: atom_id res chain seq x y z
N MET A 1 -36.49 80.69 -15.31
CA MET A 1 -36.78 79.58 -14.39
C MET A 1 -36.02 78.34 -14.95
N ASN A 2 -34.75 78.18 -14.51
CA ASN A 2 -33.94 77.06 -14.90
C ASN A 2 -33.99 75.99 -13.80
N ARG A 3 -34.40 74.76 -14.15
CA ARG A 3 -34.34 73.62 -13.30
C ARG A 3 -33.09 72.77 -13.73
N SER A 4 -32.10 72.81 -12.89
CA SER A 4 -30.95 71.88 -13.02
C SER A 4 -31.35 70.51 -12.48
N LEU A 5 -31.22 69.46 -13.33
CA LEU A 5 -31.27 68.06 -12.94
C LEU A 5 -29.86 67.61 -12.48
N LEU A 6 -29.75 67.17 -11.22
CA LEU A 6 -28.59 66.45 -10.70
C LEU A 6 -28.69 64.97 -11.10
N PHE A 7 -27.74 64.52 -11.87
CA PHE A 7 -27.51 63.09 -12.09
C PHE A 7 -26.59 62.58 -10.97
N LEU A 8 -27.05 61.58 -10.18
CA LEU A 8 -26.26 60.79 -9.26
C LEU A 8 -25.74 59.58 -10.01
N PRO A 9 -24.43 59.24 -9.97
CA PRO A 9 -23.96 57.99 -10.53
C PRO A 9 -24.20 56.86 -9.54
N LEU A 10 -24.88 55.79 -10.00
CA LEU A 10 -24.94 54.50 -9.31
C LEU A 10 -23.56 53.83 -9.39
N LEU A 11 -22.88 53.70 -8.25
CA LEU A 11 -21.75 52.76 -8.12
C LEU A 11 -22.30 51.34 -8.05
N ALA A 12 -22.07 50.56 -9.10
CA ALA A 12 -22.24 49.12 -9.07
C ALA A 12 -21.04 48.52 -8.32
N ALA A 13 -21.27 48.01 -7.11
CA ALA A 13 -20.29 47.17 -6.40
C ALA A 13 -20.21 45.79 -7.10
N SER A 14 -19.15 45.56 -7.81
CA SER A 14 -18.80 44.25 -8.34
C SER A 14 -18.32 43.38 -7.18
N CYS A 15 -19.14 42.43 -6.73
CA CYS A 15 -18.72 41.36 -5.84
C CYS A 15 -17.92 40.37 -6.68
N THR A 16 -16.61 40.48 -6.70
CA THR A 16 -15.70 39.39 -7.11
C THR A 16 -15.70 38.37 -5.98
N THR A 17 -16.39 37.26 -6.18
CA THR A 17 -16.17 36.06 -5.41
C THR A 17 -14.73 35.61 -5.72
N ALA A 18 -13.86 35.71 -4.72
CA ALA A 18 -12.59 34.97 -4.74
C ALA A 18 -12.98 33.52 -4.86
N VAL A 19 -12.66 32.89 -5.98
CA VAL A 19 -12.59 31.45 -6.10
C VAL A 19 -11.34 31.11 -5.27
N ASP A 20 -11.52 30.47 -4.12
CA ASP A 20 -10.42 29.84 -3.41
C ASP A 20 -9.79 28.86 -4.41
N GLU A 21 -8.60 29.17 -4.86
CA GLU A 21 -7.75 28.26 -5.61
C GLU A 21 -7.41 27.17 -4.59
N GLU A 22 -8.14 26.03 -4.63
CA GLU A 22 -7.78 24.85 -3.86
C GLU A 22 -6.33 24.54 -4.19
N ALA A 23 -5.49 24.56 -3.15
CA ALA A 23 -4.07 24.25 -3.29
C ALA A 23 -3.97 22.80 -3.77
N SER A 24 -3.77 22.60 -5.07
CA SER A 24 -3.56 21.27 -5.64
C SER A 24 -2.25 20.75 -5.07
N LEU A 25 -2.26 19.51 -4.54
CA LEU A 25 -1.06 18.81 -4.10
C LEU A 25 -0.06 18.77 -5.26
N ALA A 26 1.10 19.38 -5.07
CA ALA A 26 2.16 19.39 -6.06
C ALA A 26 3.34 18.53 -5.56
N PHE A 27 3.96 17.78 -6.46
CA PHE A 27 5.05 16.86 -6.14
C PHE A 27 6.25 17.14 -7.03
N ALA A 28 7.45 17.04 -6.44
CA ALA A 28 8.70 17.03 -7.17
C ALA A 28 9.29 15.62 -7.20
N GLU A 29 9.46 15.06 -8.40
CA GLU A 29 9.96 13.70 -8.60
C GLU A 29 11.48 13.68 -8.62
N THR A 30 12.08 12.71 -7.91
CA THR A 30 13.47 12.30 -8.03
C THR A 30 13.48 10.82 -8.41
N VAL A 31 14.12 10.49 -9.54
CA VAL A 31 14.22 9.13 -10.08
C VAL A 31 15.54 8.51 -9.69
N VAL A 32 15.51 7.31 -9.11
CA VAL A 32 16.67 6.46 -8.85
C VAL A 32 16.60 5.26 -9.78
N GLU A 33 17.58 5.08 -10.65
CA GLU A 33 17.66 3.92 -11.55
C GLU A 33 18.02 2.66 -10.74
N VAL A 34 17.21 1.62 -10.87
CA VAL A 34 17.35 0.34 -10.16
C VAL A 34 17.18 -0.82 -11.14
N PRO A 35 18.26 -1.29 -11.78
CA PRO A 35 18.19 -2.37 -12.77
C PRO A 35 17.63 -3.68 -12.20
N GLY A 36 16.80 -4.35 -12.98
CA GLY A 36 16.19 -5.63 -12.67
C GLY A 36 14.67 -5.54 -12.55
N PHE A 37 14.09 -6.26 -11.59
CA PHE A 37 12.65 -6.27 -11.34
C PHE A 37 12.36 -5.70 -9.95
N VAL A 38 12.55 -4.37 -9.78
CA VAL A 38 12.28 -3.68 -8.53
C VAL A 38 10.77 -3.52 -8.34
N ASP A 39 10.21 -4.17 -7.31
CA ASP A 39 8.76 -4.27 -7.16
C ASP A 39 8.27 -3.76 -5.78
N PHE A 40 8.13 -4.62 -4.79
CA PHE A 40 7.58 -4.25 -3.49
C PHE A 40 8.55 -3.40 -2.67
N LEU A 41 7.98 -2.45 -1.92
CA LEU A 41 8.73 -1.51 -1.07
C LEU A 41 8.34 -1.66 0.41
N LEU A 42 9.32 -1.40 1.30
CA LEU A 42 9.11 -1.26 2.74
C LEU A 42 9.97 -0.10 3.26
N VAL A 43 9.34 0.89 3.88
CA VAL A 43 10.05 2.04 4.48
C VAL A 43 10.81 1.61 5.74
N ASP A 44 12.05 2.08 5.86
CA ASP A 44 12.93 1.90 7.02
C ASP A 44 13.67 3.21 7.30
N GLY A 45 13.09 4.06 8.14
CA GLY A 45 13.55 5.42 8.37
C GLY A 45 13.57 6.25 7.09
N ASP A 46 14.73 6.82 6.75
CA ASP A 46 14.94 7.63 5.54
C ASP A 46 15.22 6.77 4.28
N THR A 47 15.18 5.45 4.41
CA THR A 47 15.47 4.50 3.36
C THR A 47 14.28 3.62 3.03
N VAL A 48 14.38 2.89 1.94
CA VAL A 48 13.38 1.92 1.51
C VAL A 48 14.04 0.61 1.13
N TRP A 49 13.52 -0.50 1.65
CA TRP A 49 13.83 -1.84 1.15
C TRP A 49 12.97 -2.16 -0.06
N SER A 50 13.56 -2.82 -1.04
CA SER A 50 12.85 -3.29 -2.23
C SER A 50 13.13 -4.75 -2.50
N THR A 51 12.12 -5.49 -2.98
CA THR A 51 12.34 -6.76 -3.67
C THR A 51 12.85 -6.50 -5.07
N ASN A 52 13.78 -7.35 -5.55
CA ASN A 52 14.30 -7.27 -6.89
C ASN A 52 14.62 -8.69 -7.40
N GLU A 53 15.00 -8.85 -8.65
CA GLU A 53 15.40 -10.13 -9.22
C GLU A 53 16.64 -10.68 -8.51
N GLY A 54 16.49 -11.82 -7.83
CA GLY A 54 17.58 -12.52 -7.13
C GLY A 54 18.11 -11.84 -5.86
N ARG A 55 17.49 -10.77 -5.37
CA ARG A 55 18.00 -10.00 -4.23
C ARG A 55 16.95 -9.10 -3.59
N VAL A 56 17.22 -8.67 -2.36
CA VAL A 56 16.55 -7.57 -1.67
C VAL A 56 17.55 -6.43 -1.52
N GLU A 57 17.15 -5.21 -1.81
CA GLU A 57 18.04 -4.04 -1.79
C GLU A 57 17.49 -2.94 -0.90
N GLN A 58 18.38 -2.22 -0.23
CA GLN A 58 18.05 -1.01 0.52
C GLN A 58 18.54 0.22 -0.26
N TRP A 59 17.68 1.21 -0.39
CA TRP A 59 17.92 2.42 -1.16
C TRP A 59 17.63 3.66 -0.32
N SER A 60 18.45 4.68 -0.50
CA SER A 60 18.18 6.05 -0.08
C SER A 60 17.91 6.92 -1.31
N ARG A 61 17.59 8.19 -1.09
CA ARG A 61 17.44 9.17 -2.17
C ARG A 61 18.76 9.46 -2.92
N GLU A 62 19.90 9.13 -2.31
CA GLU A 62 21.25 9.31 -2.88
C GLU A 62 21.75 8.07 -3.61
N GLY A 63 21.10 6.90 -3.42
CA GLY A 63 21.49 5.66 -4.08
C GLY A 63 21.38 4.42 -3.19
N LYS A 64 22.00 3.33 -3.64
CA LYS A 64 21.96 2.03 -2.99
C LYS A 64 22.75 2.01 -1.68
N VAL A 65 22.13 1.50 -0.62
CA VAL A 65 22.71 1.37 0.73
C VAL A 65 23.17 -0.05 0.99
N ALA A 66 22.34 -1.06 0.69
CA ALA A 66 22.65 -2.47 0.97
C ALA A 66 22.07 -3.41 -0.08
N THR A 67 22.59 -4.64 -0.13
CA THR A 67 22.07 -5.73 -0.95
C THR A 67 22.14 -7.03 -0.17
N VAL A 68 21.07 -7.83 -0.23
CA VAL A 68 20.99 -9.17 0.35
C VAL A 68 20.57 -10.14 -0.75
N GLU A 69 21.46 -11.06 -1.10
CA GLU A 69 21.18 -12.09 -2.11
C GLU A 69 20.11 -13.06 -1.60
N MET A 70 19.11 -13.32 -2.42
CA MET A 70 17.97 -14.16 -2.12
C MET A 70 17.41 -14.76 -3.42
N PRO A 71 17.12 -16.06 -3.53
CA PRO A 71 16.80 -16.68 -4.82
C PRO A 71 15.63 -16.02 -5.56
N ARG A 72 14.49 -15.83 -4.89
CA ARG A 72 13.31 -15.20 -5.48
C ARG A 72 12.50 -14.46 -4.42
N PRO A 73 12.94 -13.25 -4.00
CA PRO A 73 12.14 -12.42 -3.11
C PRO A 73 10.81 -12.05 -3.79
N CYS A 74 9.74 -12.02 -3.02
CA CYS A 74 8.42 -11.85 -3.60
C CYS A 74 7.43 -11.28 -2.59
N GLY A 75 6.50 -10.48 -3.09
CA GLY A 75 5.45 -9.87 -2.29
C GLY A 75 5.94 -8.78 -1.35
N THR A 76 5.04 -8.30 -0.51
CA THR A 76 5.38 -7.27 0.47
C THR A 76 6.29 -7.83 1.56
N MET A 77 7.01 -6.92 2.18
CA MET A 77 7.92 -7.20 3.29
C MET A 77 7.35 -6.63 4.60
N ALA A 78 7.86 -7.11 5.73
CA ALA A 78 7.52 -6.57 7.03
C ALA A 78 8.76 -6.25 7.87
N MET A 79 8.66 -5.19 8.68
CA MET A 79 9.59 -4.95 9.78
C MET A 79 8.91 -5.38 11.07
N GLU A 80 9.41 -6.42 11.73
CA GLU A 80 8.87 -6.91 13.01
C GLU A 80 10.00 -7.41 13.91
N ALA A 81 9.92 -7.06 15.19
CA ALA A 81 10.93 -7.40 16.19
C ALA A 81 12.37 -7.06 15.76
N GLY A 82 12.57 -5.87 15.15
CA GLY A 82 13.86 -5.36 14.71
C GLY A 82 14.50 -6.16 13.56
N SER A 83 13.71 -6.87 12.78
CA SER A 83 14.18 -7.65 11.63
C SER A 83 13.30 -7.41 10.42
N LEU A 84 13.91 -7.45 9.24
CA LEU A 84 13.23 -7.47 7.96
C LEU A 84 12.79 -8.91 7.64
N TRP A 85 11.53 -9.06 7.24
CA TRP A 85 10.93 -10.34 6.88
C TRP A 85 10.47 -10.34 5.43
N VAL A 86 10.95 -11.30 4.65
CA VAL A 86 10.75 -11.36 3.20
C VAL A 86 10.40 -12.76 2.76
N GLY A 87 9.39 -12.91 1.91
CA GLY A 87 9.02 -14.16 1.28
C GLY A 87 10.03 -14.58 0.19
N ASN A 88 10.40 -15.86 0.15
CA ASN A 88 11.12 -16.49 -0.94
C ASN A 88 10.19 -17.46 -1.69
N CYS A 89 9.67 -17.02 -2.83
CA CYS A 89 8.71 -17.80 -3.62
C CYS A 89 9.29 -19.04 -4.30
N GLU A 90 10.61 -19.14 -4.46
CA GLU A 90 11.24 -20.35 -5.03
C GLU A 90 11.29 -21.48 -4.01
N GLY A 91 11.64 -21.17 -2.74
CA GLY A 91 11.80 -22.16 -1.68
C GLY A 91 10.59 -22.36 -0.79
N GLY A 92 9.55 -21.53 -0.90
CA GLY A 92 8.40 -21.56 -0.02
C GLY A 92 8.73 -21.13 1.42
N GLU A 93 9.79 -20.33 1.59
CA GLU A 93 10.36 -19.95 2.88
C GLU A 93 10.10 -18.47 3.17
N LEU A 94 10.03 -18.13 4.45
CA LEU A 94 10.14 -16.78 4.95
C LEU A 94 11.56 -16.54 5.47
N TYR A 95 12.24 -15.52 4.97
CA TYR A 95 13.56 -15.10 5.41
C TYR A 95 13.44 -14.02 6.47
N ARG A 96 14.21 -14.19 7.56
CA ARG A 96 14.46 -13.15 8.55
C ARG A 96 15.84 -12.57 8.31
N ILE A 97 15.96 -11.27 8.14
CA ILE A 97 17.19 -10.55 7.80
C ILE A 97 17.43 -9.48 8.85
N GLY A 98 18.67 -9.34 9.30
CA GLY A 98 19.11 -8.22 10.14
C GLY A 98 19.28 -6.98 9.27
N PRO A 99 18.47 -5.92 9.45
CA PRO A 99 18.47 -4.77 8.54
C PRO A 99 19.82 -4.03 8.53
N ASP A 100 20.48 -3.90 9.69
CA ASP A 100 21.77 -3.20 9.82
C ASP A 100 22.95 -4.00 9.22
N THR A 101 22.82 -5.31 9.11
CA THR A 101 23.94 -6.20 8.74
C THR A 101 23.77 -6.88 7.39
N GLY A 102 22.54 -6.91 6.85
CA GLY A 102 22.19 -7.69 5.67
C GLY A 102 22.29 -9.22 5.87
N GLN A 103 22.47 -9.70 7.11
CA GLN A 103 22.63 -11.13 7.38
C GLN A 103 21.27 -11.83 7.43
N VAL A 104 21.19 -12.99 6.78
CA VAL A 104 20.05 -13.91 6.93
C VAL A 104 20.16 -14.59 8.30
N LEU A 105 19.25 -14.23 9.21
CA LEU A 105 19.22 -14.72 10.60
C LEU A 105 18.46 -16.05 10.72
N ALA A 106 17.43 -16.24 9.89
CA ALA A 106 16.64 -17.48 9.84
C ALA A 106 15.99 -17.68 8.48
N ARG A 107 15.65 -18.94 8.17
CA ARG A 107 14.80 -19.36 7.06
C ARG A 107 13.72 -20.27 7.62
N ILE A 108 12.46 -19.93 7.40
CA ILE A 108 11.32 -20.62 7.99
C ILE A 108 10.47 -21.17 6.85
N PRO A 109 10.17 -22.48 6.80
CA PRO A 109 9.33 -23.08 5.77
C PRO A 109 7.86 -22.70 6.02
N ALA A 110 7.49 -21.48 5.63
CA ALA A 110 6.19 -20.88 5.88
C ALA A 110 5.11 -21.21 4.84
N GLY A 111 5.48 -21.97 3.79
CA GLY A 111 4.56 -22.32 2.71
C GLY A 111 4.26 -21.16 1.76
N ILE A 112 5.19 -20.21 1.64
CA ILE A 112 5.09 -19.11 0.66
C ILE A 112 4.88 -19.72 -0.73
N GLY A 113 3.79 -19.34 -1.40
CA GLY A 113 3.45 -19.88 -2.70
C GLY A 113 4.28 -19.27 -3.84
N PRO A 114 4.24 -19.88 -5.03
CA PRO A 114 5.03 -19.42 -6.19
C PRO A 114 4.45 -18.22 -6.91
N SER A 115 3.29 -17.70 -6.52
CA SER A 115 2.55 -16.69 -7.27
C SER A 115 3.14 -15.29 -7.27
N GLY A 116 4.14 -14.99 -6.48
CA GLY A 116 4.83 -13.69 -6.53
C GLY A 116 4.16 -12.55 -5.77
N GLU A 117 2.86 -12.43 -5.83
CA GLU A 117 2.11 -11.36 -5.14
C GLU A 117 1.51 -11.89 -3.83
N GLN A 118 2.27 -11.74 -2.75
CA GLN A 118 1.86 -12.18 -1.43
C GLN A 118 2.28 -11.14 -0.39
N ASN A 119 1.42 -10.91 0.60
CA ASN A 119 1.76 -9.95 1.63
C ASN A 119 2.28 -10.65 2.88
N VAL A 120 3.53 -10.35 3.23
CA VAL A 120 4.07 -10.61 4.56
C VAL A 120 3.81 -9.37 5.41
N VAL A 121 3.21 -9.55 6.59
CA VAL A 121 2.89 -8.43 7.49
C VAL A 121 3.35 -8.73 8.92
N GLY A 122 3.79 -7.67 9.63
CA GLY A 122 4.07 -7.70 11.07
C GLY A 122 2.87 -7.15 11.85
N GLY A 123 2.65 -7.66 13.05
CA GLY A 123 1.61 -7.16 13.94
C GLY A 123 1.25 -8.12 15.05
N ALA A 124 0.74 -7.60 16.16
CA ALA A 124 0.44 -8.36 17.39
C ALA A 124 1.64 -9.20 17.90
N GLY A 125 2.89 -8.69 17.71
CA GLY A 125 4.10 -9.40 18.10
C GLY A 125 4.37 -10.68 17.30
N ALA A 126 3.84 -10.79 16.09
CA ALA A 126 4.00 -11.92 15.20
C ALA A 126 4.25 -11.46 13.74
N VAL A 127 4.75 -12.36 12.92
CA VAL A 127 4.81 -12.22 11.48
C VAL A 127 3.78 -13.15 10.83
N TRP A 128 3.08 -12.65 9.84
CA TRP A 128 1.99 -13.36 9.17
C TRP A 128 2.29 -13.47 7.69
N ALA A 129 2.14 -14.65 7.14
CA ALA A 129 2.37 -14.93 5.73
C ALA A 129 1.30 -15.89 5.17
N PRO A 130 0.81 -15.69 3.93
CA PRO A 130 -0.14 -16.61 3.33
C PRO A 130 0.56 -17.91 2.93
N ASN A 131 -0.09 -19.05 3.23
CA ASN A 131 0.27 -20.36 2.73
C ASN A 131 -0.78 -20.81 1.73
N GLN A 132 -0.57 -20.47 0.47
CA GLN A 132 -1.56 -20.72 -0.60
C GLN A 132 -1.85 -22.21 -0.79
N ALA A 133 -0.83 -23.06 -0.70
CA ALA A 133 -0.99 -24.50 -0.92
C ALA A 133 -1.89 -25.14 0.15
N ALA A 134 -1.80 -24.67 1.38
CA ALA A 134 -2.61 -25.16 2.50
C ALA A 134 -3.96 -24.44 2.64
N GLY A 135 -4.14 -23.27 1.99
CA GLY A 135 -5.31 -22.41 2.20
C GLY A 135 -5.35 -21.82 3.60
N THR A 136 -4.19 -21.46 4.15
CA THR A 136 -4.03 -20.94 5.51
C THR A 136 -3.19 -19.66 5.51
N ILE A 137 -3.22 -18.95 6.64
CA ILE A 137 -2.22 -17.96 7.00
C ILE A 137 -1.35 -18.57 8.09
N THR A 138 -0.03 -18.54 7.88
CA THR A 138 0.97 -18.98 8.83
C THR A 138 1.31 -17.84 9.78
N ARG A 139 1.24 -18.09 11.09
CA ARG A 139 1.70 -17.20 12.16
C ARG A 139 3.07 -17.63 12.65
N ILE A 140 4.03 -16.72 12.64
CA ILE A 140 5.41 -16.95 13.09
C ILE A 140 5.69 -16.09 14.33
N ASP A 141 6.28 -16.71 15.35
CA ASP A 141 6.84 -16.02 16.51
C ASP A 141 8.27 -15.53 16.18
N PRO A 142 8.51 -14.22 16.13
CA PRO A 142 9.83 -13.67 15.82
C PRO A 142 10.87 -13.91 16.92
N ALA A 143 10.48 -14.23 18.15
CA ALA A 143 11.43 -14.52 19.22
C ALA A 143 12.06 -15.90 19.06
N THR A 144 11.30 -16.88 18.55
CA THR A 144 11.74 -18.28 18.42
C THR A 144 11.94 -18.72 16.97
N ASN A 145 11.54 -17.91 15.98
CA ASN A 145 11.49 -18.26 14.56
C ASN A 145 10.62 -19.51 14.26
N SER A 146 9.57 -19.72 15.06
CA SER A 146 8.74 -20.91 14.98
C SER A 146 7.33 -20.57 14.49
N ILE A 147 6.74 -21.47 13.69
CA ILE A 147 5.33 -21.43 13.35
C ILE A 147 4.52 -21.76 14.59
N THR A 148 3.62 -20.87 14.98
CA THR A 148 2.79 -21.01 16.19
C THR A 148 1.30 -21.26 15.90
N ALA A 149 0.85 -20.95 14.68
CA ALA A 149 -0.49 -21.26 14.21
C ALA A 149 -0.56 -21.29 12.68
N GLU A 150 -1.53 -22.04 12.17
CA GLU A 150 -2.01 -22.02 10.80
C GLU A 150 -3.52 -21.78 10.83
N ILE A 151 -3.96 -20.68 10.22
CA ILE A 151 -5.33 -20.19 10.28
C ILE A 151 -5.98 -20.45 8.94
N ALA A 152 -7.04 -21.28 8.93
CA ALA A 152 -7.82 -21.53 7.72
C ALA A 152 -8.54 -20.26 7.25
N VAL A 153 -8.40 -19.94 5.97
CA VAL A 153 -8.96 -18.75 5.32
C VAL A 153 -9.62 -19.12 3.99
N ALA A 154 -10.28 -18.14 3.36
CA ALA A 154 -10.88 -18.32 2.05
C ALA A 154 -9.83 -18.73 1.01
N PRO A 155 -10.17 -19.60 0.05
CA PRO A 155 -9.24 -20.02 -1.01
C PRO A 155 -8.72 -18.82 -1.82
N GLY A 156 -7.43 -18.83 -2.18
CA GLY A 156 -6.82 -17.74 -2.95
C GLY A 156 -6.53 -16.48 -2.14
N THR A 157 -6.47 -16.58 -0.81
CA THR A 157 -6.01 -15.50 0.07
C THR A 157 -4.51 -15.31 -0.11
N THR A 158 -4.13 -14.08 -0.50
CA THR A 158 -2.72 -13.69 -0.71
C THR A 158 -2.39 -12.31 -0.15
N PHE A 159 -3.36 -11.41 -0.10
CA PHE A 159 -3.14 -10.04 0.35
C PHE A 159 -3.53 -9.88 1.81
N LEU A 160 -2.60 -9.35 2.62
CA LEU A 160 -2.76 -9.16 4.05
C LEU A 160 -2.45 -7.72 4.44
N ALA A 161 -3.12 -7.23 5.48
CA ALA A 161 -2.74 -6.02 6.22
C ALA A 161 -3.00 -6.20 7.70
N TYR A 162 -2.28 -5.49 8.57
CA TYR A 162 -2.53 -5.46 10.00
C TYR A 162 -2.90 -4.03 10.44
N GLY A 163 -3.96 -3.90 11.20
CA GLY A 163 -4.43 -2.65 11.78
C GLY A 163 -5.72 -2.85 12.56
N PHE A 164 -6.06 -1.91 13.43
CA PHE A 164 -7.25 -1.98 14.28
C PHE A 164 -7.28 -3.27 15.14
N ASP A 165 -6.10 -3.65 15.66
CA ASP A 165 -5.88 -4.88 16.45
C ASP A 165 -6.35 -6.17 15.77
N ALA A 166 -6.40 -6.19 14.44
CA ALA A 166 -6.81 -7.34 13.63
C ALA A 166 -5.89 -7.55 12.44
N LEU A 167 -5.78 -8.80 11.99
CA LEU A 167 -5.23 -9.14 10.69
C LEU A 167 -6.37 -9.19 9.67
N TRP A 168 -6.17 -8.56 8.54
CA TRP A 168 -7.10 -8.47 7.43
C TRP A 168 -6.56 -9.26 6.24
N ALA A 169 -7.41 -10.06 5.62
CA ALA A 169 -6.99 -10.99 4.58
C ALA A 169 -7.96 -10.96 3.39
N VAL A 170 -7.45 -10.64 2.21
CA VAL A 170 -8.22 -10.60 0.97
C VAL A 170 -8.01 -11.89 0.18
N SER A 171 -9.12 -12.50 -0.21
CA SER A 171 -9.20 -13.56 -1.19
C SER A 171 -9.72 -13.00 -2.51
N SER A 172 -8.85 -12.86 -3.51
CA SER A 172 -9.28 -12.43 -4.85
C SER A 172 -10.21 -13.44 -5.51
N ALA A 173 -9.92 -14.74 -5.35
CA ALA A 173 -10.73 -15.81 -5.91
C ALA A 173 -12.11 -15.94 -5.23
N GLY A 174 -12.17 -15.63 -3.92
CA GLY A 174 -13.41 -15.67 -3.14
C GLY A 174 -14.21 -14.37 -3.18
N GLY A 175 -13.62 -13.27 -3.67
CA GLY A 175 -14.26 -11.95 -3.64
C GLY A 175 -14.52 -11.45 -2.21
N THR A 176 -13.63 -11.75 -1.25
CA THR A 176 -13.90 -11.48 0.17
C THR A 176 -12.72 -10.85 0.91
N LEU A 177 -13.05 -10.07 1.94
CA LEU A 177 -12.15 -9.65 3.01
C LEU A 177 -12.53 -10.39 4.30
N GLN A 178 -11.56 -11.02 4.94
CA GLN A 178 -11.73 -11.67 6.24
C GLN A 178 -11.01 -10.91 7.34
N ARG A 179 -11.69 -10.70 8.48
CA ARG A 179 -11.10 -10.20 9.71
C ARG A 179 -10.67 -11.37 10.58
N ILE A 180 -9.43 -11.37 11.05
CA ILE A 180 -8.83 -12.42 11.88
C ILE A 180 -8.41 -11.80 13.22
N ASP A 181 -8.84 -12.41 14.31
CA ASP A 181 -8.39 -12.04 15.64
C ASP A 181 -7.02 -12.69 15.94
N PRO A 182 -5.96 -11.92 16.16
CA PRO A 182 -4.62 -12.44 16.41
C PRO A 182 -4.49 -13.11 17.79
N ALA A 183 -5.39 -12.87 18.73
CA ALA A 183 -5.34 -13.49 20.04
C ALA A 183 -5.90 -14.93 20.00
N SER A 184 -6.99 -15.14 19.29
CA SER A 184 -7.62 -16.48 19.15
C SER A 184 -7.14 -17.24 17.92
N ASN A 185 -6.48 -16.59 16.96
CA ASN A 185 -6.11 -17.15 15.64
C ASN A 185 -7.32 -17.67 14.86
N THR A 186 -8.42 -16.90 14.86
CA THR A 186 -9.66 -17.30 14.19
C THR A 186 -10.21 -16.18 13.31
N VAL A 187 -10.88 -16.56 12.21
CA VAL A 187 -11.69 -15.63 11.41
C VAL A 187 -12.91 -15.21 12.22
N THR A 188 -13.08 -13.91 12.43
CA THR A 188 -14.17 -13.33 13.23
C THR A 188 -15.23 -12.63 12.40
N GLY A 189 -14.99 -12.46 11.11
CA GLY A 189 -15.96 -11.86 10.20
C GLY A 189 -15.49 -11.90 8.75
N THR A 190 -16.45 -11.77 7.84
CA THR A 190 -16.22 -11.77 6.39
C THR A 190 -17.06 -10.68 5.73
N VAL A 191 -16.46 -9.98 4.77
CA VAL A 191 -17.09 -8.93 3.97
C VAL A 191 -17.03 -9.35 2.51
N GLU A 192 -18.14 -9.27 1.80
CA GLU A 192 -18.20 -9.42 0.36
C GLU A 192 -17.68 -8.16 -0.33
N LEU A 193 -16.79 -8.33 -1.29
CA LEU A 193 -16.16 -7.26 -2.07
C LEU A 193 -16.61 -7.29 -3.53
N GLY A 194 -16.21 -6.28 -4.29
CA GLY A 194 -16.39 -6.21 -5.73
C GLY A 194 -15.48 -7.16 -6.52
N ASP A 195 -15.37 -6.90 -7.83
CA ASP A 195 -14.65 -7.77 -8.74
C ASP A 195 -13.13 -7.73 -8.52
N THR A 196 -12.56 -8.91 -8.41
CA THR A 196 -11.11 -9.15 -8.32
C THR A 196 -10.44 -8.27 -7.25
N PRO A 197 -10.82 -8.39 -5.96
CA PRO A 197 -10.19 -7.61 -4.91
C PRO A 197 -8.72 -8.00 -4.74
N GLY A 198 -7.87 -7.01 -4.45
CA GLY A 198 -6.42 -7.16 -4.37
C GLY A 198 -5.80 -6.51 -3.14
N PHE A 199 -4.80 -5.66 -3.36
CA PHE A 199 -4.07 -5.00 -2.28
C PHE A 199 -4.98 -4.22 -1.35
N LEU A 200 -4.55 -4.13 -0.09
CA LEU A 200 -5.30 -3.47 0.97
C LEU A 200 -4.35 -2.74 1.93
N ALA A 201 -4.89 -1.72 2.58
CA ALA A 201 -4.24 -1.02 3.69
C ALA A 201 -5.21 -0.84 4.84
N ALA A 202 -4.70 -0.86 6.07
CA ALA A 202 -5.50 -0.66 7.28
C ALA A 202 -4.97 0.57 8.02
N GLY A 203 -5.67 1.68 7.91
CA GLY A 203 -5.31 2.97 8.48
C GLY A 203 -6.35 4.03 8.16
N GLU A 204 -6.15 5.25 8.66
CA GLU A 204 -7.04 6.38 8.41
C GLU A 204 -8.53 6.06 8.68
N GLY A 205 -8.77 5.34 9.78
CA GLY A 205 -10.12 5.01 10.28
C GLY A 205 -10.87 3.94 9.49
N ALA A 206 -10.24 3.21 8.58
CA ALA A 206 -10.88 2.15 7.79
C ALA A 206 -9.89 1.09 7.28
N VAL A 207 -10.41 0.00 6.76
CA VAL A 207 -9.68 -0.92 5.88
C VAL A 207 -10.04 -0.55 4.44
N TRP A 208 -9.02 -0.30 3.63
CA TRP A 208 -9.15 0.12 2.25
C TRP A 208 -8.72 -1.02 1.34
N VAL A 209 -9.56 -1.41 0.41
CA VAL A 209 -9.30 -2.54 -0.49
C VAL A 209 -9.49 -2.11 -1.93
N GLN A 210 -8.52 -2.42 -2.77
CA GLN A 210 -8.67 -2.29 -4.21
C GLN A 210 -9.62 -3.37 -4.73
N GLU A 211 -10.68 -2.97 -5.40
CA GLU A 211 -11.54 -3.81 -6.23
C GLU A 211 -11.06 -3.63 -7.67
N GLN A 212 -10.04 -4.41 -8.05
CA GLN A 212 -9.24 -4.16 -9.25
C GLN A 212 -10.04 -4.25 -10.54
N GLY A 213 -10.94 -5.23 -10.65
CA GLY A 213 -11.82 -5.39 -11.80
C GLY A 213 -12.84 -4.27 -11.95
N ASP A 214 -13.31 -3.74 -10.84
CA ASP A 214 -14.26 -2.61 -10.83
C ASP A 214 -13.60 -1.24 -10.94
N GLY A 215 -12.28 -1.16 -10.79
CA GLY A 215 -11.56 0.12 -10.77
C GLY A 215 -11.92 1.01 -9.59
N THR A 216 -12.27 0.41 -8.45
CA THR A 216 -12.69 1.11 -7.23
C THR A 216 -11.80 0.80 -6.04
N VAL A 217 -11.78 1.71 -5.06
CA VAL A 217 -11.26 1.47 -3.72
C VAL A 217 -12.44 1.43 -2.75
N ALA A 218 -12.66 0.26 -2.13
CA ALA A 218 -13.69 0.09 -1.12
C ALA A 218 -13.18 0.55 0.25
N ARG A 219 -14.03 1.23 1.01
CA ARG A 219 -13.83 1.62 2.41
C ARG A 219 -14.66 0.73 3.31
N ILE A 220 -14.01 -0.01 4.20
CA ILE A 220 -14.64 -0.94 5.12
C ILE A 220 -14.45 -0.45 6.56
N ASP A 221 -15.54 -0.33 7.31
CA ASP A 221 -15.51 -0.03 8.73
C ASP A 221 -14.96 -1.24 9.52
N PRO A 222 -13.87 -1.09 10.29
CA PRO A 222 -13.19 -2.21 10.93
C PRO A 222 -13.97 -2.83 12.09
N GLU A 223 -14.95 -2.13 12.67
CA GLU A 223 -15.76 -2.61 13.79
C GLU A 223 -17.01 -3.32 13.29
N THR A 224 -17.75 -2.68 12.38
CA THR A 224 -19.04 -3.17 11.89
C THR A 224 -18.93 -4.10 10.69
N LEU A 225 -17.78 -4.12 10.02
CA LEU A 225 -17.54 -4.85 8.77
C LEU A 225 -18.43 -4.38 7.62
N ALA A 226 -18.96 -3.18 7.70
CA ALA A 226 -19.78 -2.61 6.64
C ALA A 226 -18.89 -1.94 5.57
N VAL A 227 -19.21 -2.15 4.29
CA VAL A 227 -18.68 -1.32 3.22
C VAL A 227 -19.37 0.05 3.29
N THR A 228 -18.63 1.08 3.69
CA THR A 228 -19.17 2.43 3.95
C THR A 228 -19.04 3.35 2.75
N GLY A 229 -18.26 2.98 1.75
CA GLY A 229 -18.09 3.76 0.52
C GLY A 229 -17.22 3.04 -0.51
N ARG A 230 -17.28 3.54 -1.73
CA ARG A 230 -16.41 3.13 -2.85
C ARG A 230 -16.01 4.35 -3.64
N THR A 231 -14.72 4.55 -3.84
CA THR A 231 -14.19 5.60 -4.71
C THR A 231 -13.85 5.01 -6.07
N LYS A 232 -14.50 5.49 -7.12
CA LYS A 232 -14.18 5.10 -8.51
C LYS A 232 -12.94 5.86 -8.96
N VAL A 233 -11.88 5.14 -9.31
CA VAL A 233 -10.60 5.72 -9.71
C VAL A 233 -10.35 5.64 -11.21
N GLY A 234 -10.62 4.51 -11.81
CA GLY A 234 -10.41 4.24 -13.24
C GLY A 234 -11.28 3.08 -13.73
N ASP A 235 -11.03 2.59 -14.92
CA ASP A 235 -11.77 1.42 -15.44
C ASP A 235 -11.33 0.12 -14.75
N ASN A 236 -10.06 0.06 -14.33
CA ASN A 236 -9.48 -1.02 -13.53
C ASN A 236 -8.35 -0.47 -12.65
N LEU A 237 -7.87 -1.26 -11.65
CA LEU A 237 -6.75 -0.93 -10.77
C LEU A 237 -5.69 -2.04 -10.78
N LYS A 238 -5.41 -2.61 -11.94
CA LYS A 238 -4.41 -3.67 -12.07
C LYS A 238 -3.00 -3.14 -11.80
N TRP A 239 -2.16 -4.01 -11.23
CA TRP A 239 -0.73 -3.81 -11.03
C TRP A 239 -0.35 -2.65 -10.09
N GLY A 240 -1.25 -2.29 -9.19
CA GLY A 240 -1.01 -1.24 -8.22
C GLY A 240 -0.92 -1.78 -6.80
N ASP A 241 -0.53 -0.91 -5.89
CA ASP A 241 -0.43 -1.12 -4.45
C ASP A 241 -1.16 0.04 -3.75
N ILE A 242 -1.33 -0.04 -2.44
CA ILE A 242 -2.07 0.94 -1.65
C ILE A 242 -1.41 1.15 -0.30
N ASP A 243 -1.35 2.39 0.15
CA ASP A 243 -0.89 2.76 1.48
C ASP A 243 -1.77 3.86 2.08
N THR A 244 -1.61 4.14 3.37
CA THR A 244 -2.41 5.14 4.09
C THR A 244 -1.50 6.03 4.94
N GLY A 245 -1.86 7.30 5.07
CA GLY A 245 -1.17 8.23 5.95
C GLY A 245 -1.63 9.66 5.77
N GLU A 246 -1.61 10.45 6.84
CA GLU A 246 -1.96 11.86 6.88
C GLU A 246 -3.37 12.17 6.35
N GLY A 247 -4.37 11.38 6.78
CA GLY A 247 -5.75 11.53 6.35
C GLY A 247 -6.00 11.12 4.90
N LYS A 248 -5.06 10.48 4.24
CA LYS A 248 -5.09 10.19 2.80
C LYS A 248 -4.85 8.70 2.51
N ILE A 249 -5.34 8.28 1.36
CA ILE A 249 -5.06 7.00 0.74
C ILE A 249 -4.18 7.26 -0.47
N TRP A 250 -3.06 6.57 -0.51
CA TRP A 250 -2.05 6.63 -1.54
C TRP A 250 -2.17 5.38 -2.40
N LEU A 251 -2.63 5.54 -3.63
CA LEU A 251 -2.97 4.43 -4.51
C LEU A 251 -2.04 4.41 -5.71
N ARG A 252 -1.21 3.38 -5.81
CA ARG A 252 -0.42 3.12 -7.02
C ARG A 252 -1.35 2.68 -8.14
N THR A 253 -1.19 3.29 -9.30
CA THR A 253 -1.93 2.96 -10.52
C THR A 253 -0.96 2.90 -11.70
N THR A 254 -1.40 2.54 -12.89
CA THR A 254 -0.50 2.38 -14.04
C THR A 254 -1.06 2.93 -15.34
N ASP A 255 -2.38 2.90 -15.53
CA ASP A 255 -2.97 3.12 -16.85
C ASP A 255 -3.06 4.60 -17.24
N GLU A 256 -3.28 5.50 -16.28
CA GLU A 256 -3.47 6.93 -16.56
C GLU A 256 -2.43 7.83 -15.88
N GLN A 257 -1.91 7.43 -14.74
CA GLN A 257 -0.94 8.17 -13.93
C GLN A 257 -0.14 7.21 -13.04
N THR A 258 0.92 7.72 -12.38
CA THR A 258 1.74 6.90 -11.46
C THR A 258 0.97 6.56 -10.19
N PHE A 259 0.33 7.55 -9.55
CA PHE A 259 -0.49 7.31 -8.36
C PHE A 259 -1.63 8.32 -8.22
N VAL A 260 -2.59 7.96 -7.40
CA VAL A 260 -3.76 8.77 -7.04
C VAL A 260 -3.76 9.01 -5.55
N VAL A 261 -4.12 10.23 -5.13
CA VAL A 261 -4.33 10.61 -3.73
C VAL A 261 -5.81 10.78 -3.47
N ILE A 262 -6.33 10.08 -2.46
CA ILE A 262 -7.74 10.09 -2.10
C ILE A 262 -7.87 10.59 -0.66
N GLU A 263 -8.80 11.50 -0.41
CA GLU A 263 -9.15 11.97 0.94
C GLU A 263 -9.85 10.83 1.71
N ALA A 264 -9.31 10.42 2.85
CA ALA A 264 -9.85 9.31 3.63
C ALA A 264 -11.22 9.62 4.24
N ALA A 265 -11.50 10.88 4.54
CA ALA A 265 -12.74 11.28 5.20
C ALA A 265 -13.97 11.10 4.32
N ASN A 266 -13.87 11.43 3.03
CA ASN A 266 -15.01 11.50 2.10
C ASN A 266 -14.83 10.71 0.79
N GLY A 267 -13.63 10.18 0.51
CA GLY A 267 -13.33 9.44 -0.71
C GLY A 267 -13.10 10.33 -1.94
N GLU A 268 -12.88 11.63 -1.77
CA GLU A 268 -12.58 12.56 -2.86
C GLU A 268 -11.18 12.33 -3.42
N ILE A 269 -11.04 12.39 -4.74
CA ILE A 269 -9.72 12.32 -5.41
C ILE A 269 -9.09 13.71 -5.38
N LEU A 270 -8.05 13.88 -4.57
CA LEU A 270 -7.34 15.14 -4.39
C LEU A 270 -6.31 15.40 -5.49
N ALA A 271 -5.66 14.34 -5.98
CA ALA A 271 -4.64 14.47 -7.01
C ALA A 271 -4.48 13.19 -7.85
N ARG A 272 -4.05 13.38 -9.10
CA ARG A 272 -3.54 12.36 -10.01
C ARG A 272 -2.14 12.77 -10.42
N VAL A 273 -1.14 11.96 -10.13
CA VAL A 273 0.26 12.34 -10.13
C VAL A 273 1.09 11.43 -11.03
N GLY A 274 2.03 12.03 -11.74
CA GLY A 274 3.01 11.33 -12.55
C GLY A 274 2.47 10.88 -13.91
N ARG A 275 3.28 10.07 -14.59
CA ARG A 275 3.02 9.56 -15.93
C ARG A 275 2.28 8.22 -15.89
N PRO A 276 1.56 7.81 -16.96
CA PRO A 276 0.95 6.50 -17.05
C PRO A 276 2.02 5.44 -17.41
N GLU A 277 2.93 5.20 -16.52
CA GLU A 277 4.00 4.22 -16.68
C GLU A 277 4.44 3.61 -15.36
N GLY A 278 5.04 2.45 -15.44
CA GLY A 278 5.63 1.75 -14.33
C GLY A 278 4.60 0.99 -13.48
N SER A 279 4.89 -0.26 -13.18
CA SER A 279 4.14 -1.09 -12.25
C SER A 279 4.97 -1.38 -11.00
N GLY A 280 4.36 -1.33 -9.80
CA GLY A 280 5.07 -1.55 -8.56
C GLY A 280 4.32 -1.06 -7.33
N ALA A 281 5.06 -0.77 -6.27
CA ALA A 281 4.54 -0.37 -4.97
C ALA A 281 4.47 1.14 -4.76
N ILE A 282 3.76 1.53 -3.70
CA ILE A 282 3.73 2.88 -3.15
C ILE A 282 3.86 2.82 -1.64
N ARG A 283 4.65 3.72 -1.05
CA ARG A 283 4.78 3.88 0.40
C ARG A 283 4.81 5.35 0.78
N TYR A 284 3.95 5.69 1.69
CA TYR A 284 3.86 7.01 2.30
C TYR A 284 4.90 7.17 3.42
N THR A 285 5.50 8.36 3.50
CA THR A 285 6.21 8.87 4.68
C THR A 285 5.80 10.32 4.93
N PRO A 286 5.99 10.86 6.14
CA PRO A 286 5.71 12.28 6.41
C PRO A 286 6.50 13.25 5.51
N GLU A 287 7.65 12.82 4.98
CA GLU A 287 8.54 13.63 4.13
C GLU A 287 8.19 13.53 2.65
N GLY A 288 7.42 12.51 2.23
CA GLY A 288 7.06 12.29 0.83
C GLY A 288 6.71 10.83 0.52
N ILE A 289 6.67 10.51 -0.76
CA ILE A 289 6.17 9.24 -1.26
C ILE A 289 7.26 8.49 -1.99
N TRP A 290 7.42 7.21 -1.68
CA TRP A 290 8.22 6.28 -2.47
C TRP A 290 7.32 5.48 -3.42
N THR A 291 7.73 5.36 -4.68
CA THR A 291 7.13 4.42 -5.64
C THR A 291 8.20 3.59 -6.32
N SER A 292 7.88 2.36 -6.66
CA SER A 292 8.70 1.52 -7.53
C SER A 292 8.05 1.37 -8.90
N ALA A 293 8.86 1.02 -9.90
CA ALA A 293 8.41 0.79 -11.26
C ALA A 293 9.35 -0.20 -11.94
N HIS A 294 9.02 -1.50 -11.86
CA HIS A 294 9.86 -2.58 -12.36
C HIS A 294 9.96 -2.64 -13.90
N ASP A 295 8.99 -2.11 -14.60
CA ASP A 295 8.96 -2.07 -16.08
C ASP A 295 9.71 -0.86 -16.68
N VAL A 296 10.18 0.06 -15.83
CA VAL A 296 11.05 1.18 -16.21
C VAL A 296 12.29 1.27 -15.30
N ASP A 297 12.61 0.20 -14.58
CA ASP A 297 13.84 0.03 -13.79
C ASP A 297 14.09 1.17 -12.78
N SER A 298 13.05 1.60 -12.02
CA SER A 298 13.20 2.75 -11.12
C SER A 298 12.54 2.61 -9.76
N ILE A 299 13.12 3.32 -8.78
CA ILE A 299 12.47 3.77 -7.55
C ILE A 299 12.40 5.29 -7.60
N ASN A 300 11.23 5.85 -7.32
CA ASN A 300 11.02 7.28 -7.40
C ASN A 300 10.65 7.84 -6.03
N TRP A 301 11.28 8.96 -5.68
CA TRP A 301 10.90 9.76 -4.53
C TRP A 301 10.11 10.99 -4.98
N TRP A 302 8.97 11.21 -4.35
CA TRP A 302 8.05 12.31 -4.63
C TRP A 302 7.96 13.20 -3.39
N ALA A 303 8.73 14.28 -3.39
CA ALA A 303 8.64 15.29 -2.34
C ALA A 303 7.37 16.13 -2.53
N LEU A 304 6.65 16.40 -1.45
CA LEU A 304 5.56 17.39 -1.46
C LEU A 304 6.17 18.77 -1.74
N SER A 305 5.75 19.42 -2.81
CA SER A 305 6.22 20.76 -3.15
C SER A 305 5.24 21.77 -2.56
N GLY A 306 5.64 22.44 -1.49
CA GLY A 306 4.92 23.58 -0.92
C GLY A 306 4.45 23.41 0.52
N GLU A 307 5.34 23.47 1.44
CA GLU A 307 5.19 24.16 2.72
C GLU A 307 6.21 25.30 2.83
#